data_803083622f61c5925c935a57421c71ae
#
_entry.id   803083622f61c5925c935a57421c71ae
#
_cell.length_a   1.000
_cell.length_b   1.000
_cell.length_c   1.000
_cell.angle_alpha   90.00
_cell.angle_beta   90.00
_cell.angle_gamma   90.00
#
_symmetry.space_group_name_H-M   'P 1'
#
loop_
_entity.id
_entity.type
_entity.pdbx_description
1 polymer ?
#
loop_
_entity_poly.entity_id
_entity_poly.type
_entity_poly.pdbx_seq_one_letter_code
_entity_poly.pdbx_strand_id
1 'polypeptide(L)'
;MRAFGNNTNARLPVLFLLDASSSMNGIVRGDHQQVLRQEYADGINWNIVTGDNLITRMDELNAGLQRFISDILADPLAKLAVDVAVMTFAQTVATVKEFGPIRESDAGLKISTSQENETLLGKAVELALAELDSRKRTYRKHGVEYY
;
A
#
# COMPACT_ATOMS: atom_id res chain seq x y z
N MET A 1 -20.19 18.01 -9.61
CA MET A 1 -19.35 16.93 -10.15
C MET A 1 -19.96 15.60 -9.78
N ARG A 2 -20.32 14.73 -10.72
CA ARG A 2 -20.88 13.40 -10.40
C ARG A 2 -19.73 12.52 -9.89
N ALA A 3 -19.79 12.07 -8.64
CA ALA A 3 -18.72 11.34 -7.97
C ALA A 3 -18.29 10.03 -8.68
N PHE A 4 -19.16 9.46 -9.53
CA PHE A 4 -18.91 8.18 -10.22
C PHE A 4 -19.12 8.25 -11.74
N GLY A 5 -19.35 9.44 -12.29
CA GLY A 5 -19.64 9.62 -13.73
C GLY A 5 -20.88 8.84 -14.18
N ASN A 6 -20.85 8.32 -15.41
CA ASN A 6 -21.93 7.49 -15.97
C ASN A 6 -21.64 5.98 -15.83
N ASN A 7 -20.68 5.59 -14.96
CA ASN A 7 -20.33 4.19 -14.77
C ASN A 7 -21.37 3.50 -13.89
N THR A 8 -22.12 2.56 -14.46
CA THR A 8 -23.18 1.77 -13.81
C THR A 8 -22.66 0.43 -13.26
N ASN A 9 -21.38 0.11 -13.45
CA ASN A 9 -20.83 -1.14 -12.93
C ASN A 9 -20.79 -1.13 -11.39
N ALA A 10 -21.07 -2.28 -10.80
CA ALA A 10 -20.87 -2.51 -9.38
C ALA A 10 -19.39 -2.24 -9.02
N ARG A 11 -19.18 -1.64 -7.86
CA ARG A 11 -17.84 -1.26 -7.40
C ARG A 11 -17.25 -2.29 -6.45
N LEU A 12 -15.97 -2.51 -6.57
CA LEU A 12 -15.17 -3.29 -5.63
C LEU A 12 -14.21 -2.34 -4.89
N PRO A 13 -14.52 -1.95 -3.64
CA PRO A 13 -13.59 -1.15 -2.86
C PRO A 13 -12.46 -2.04 -2.33
N VAL A 14 -11.23 -1.73 -2.71
CA VAL A 14 -10.02 -2.40 -2.24
C VAL A 14 -9.19 -1.40 -1.46
N LEU A 15 -8.85 -1.72 -0.21
CA LEU A 15 -7.95 -0.91 0.60
C LEU A 15 -6.69 -1.71 0.91
N PHE A 16 -5.55 -1.18 0.50
CA PHE A 16 -4.25 -1.67 0.94
C PHE A 16 -3.85 -0.96 2.23
N LEU A 17 -3.56 -1.74 3.26
CA LEU A 17 -2.98 -1.26 4.51
C LEU A 17 -1.57 -1.84 4.60
N LEU A 18 -0.56 -1.00 4.36
CA LEU A 18 0.81 -1.41 4.11
C LEU A 18 1.73 -0.99 5.24
N ASP A 19 2.51 -1.94 5.74
CA ASP A 19 3.55 -1.65 6.72
C ASP A 19 4.66 -0.82 6.09
N ALA A 20 4.96 0.32 6.70
CA ALA A 20 6.03 1.23 6.30
C ALA A 20 7.07 1.40 7.42
N SER A 21 7.07 0.54 8.44
CA SER A 21 8.05 0.58 9.52
C SER A 21 9.48 0.33 9.01
N SER A 22 10.47 0.72 9.79
CA SER A 22 11.90 0.55 9.45
C SER A 22 12.30 -0.90 9.21
N SER A 23 11.59 -1.88 9.82
CA SER A 23 11.82 -3.31 9.59
C SER A 23 11.60 -3.74 8.12
N MET A 24 10.88 -2.93 7.34
CA MET A 24 10.69 -3.15 5.90
C MET A 24 11.97 -2.91 5.08
N ASN A 25 13.03 -2.33 5.67
CA ASN A 25 14.38 -2.26 5.09
C ASN A 25 15.14 -3.59 5.17
N GLY A 26 14.59 -4.59 5.85
CA GLY A 26 15.20 -5.92 5.94
C GLY A 26 15.41 -6.54 4.55
N ILE A 27 16.62 -7.03 4.28
CA ILE A 27 16.98 -7.72 3.04
C ILE A 27 16.28 -9.07 2.99
N VAL A 28 15.60 -9.37 1.89
CA VAL A 28 14.94 -10.66 1.63
C VAL A 28 15.68 -11.49 0.59
N ARG A 29 16.38 -10.82 -0.34
CA ARG A 29 17.19 -11.46 -1.38
C ARG A 29 18.44 -10.63 -1.67
N GLY A 30 19.46 -11.30 -2.18
CA GLY A 30 20.70 -10.68 -2.65
C GLY A 30 21.77 -11.71 -2.85
N ASP A 31 22.73 -11.37 -3.69
CA ASP A 31 23.88 -12.23 -4.01
C ASP A 31 25.09 -11.81 -3.16
N HIS A 32 25.98 -12.77 -2.85
CA HIS A 32 27.25 -12.53 -2.14
C HIS A 32 27.11 -11.69 -0.86
N GLN A 33 26.04 -11.94 -0.09
CA GLN A 33 25.76 -11.19 1.14
C GLN A 33 26.86 -11.41 2.19
N GLN A 34 27.34 -10.30 2.76
CA GLN A 34 28.29 -10.31 3.88
C GLN A 34 27.81 -9.33 4.95
N VAL A 35 27.84 -9.76 6.20
CA VAL A 35 27.57 -8.89 7.35
C VAL A 35 28.82 -8.04 7.60
N LEU A 36 28.72 -6.73 7.41
CA LEU A 36 29.82 -5.78 7.66
C LEU A 36 29.98 -5.48 9.14
N ARG A 37 28.85 -5.25 9.82
CA ARG A 37 28.80 -4.91 11.24
C ARG A 37 27.40 -5.13 11.79
N GLN A 38 27.31 -5.14 13.11
CA GLN A 38 26.03 -5.06 13.81
C GLN A 38 25.84 -3.66 14.40
N GLU A 39 24.66 -3.15 14.29
CA GLU A 39 24.25 -1.88 14.91
C GLU A 39 23.00 -2.10 15.75
N TYR A 40 22.97 -1.52 16.94
CA TYR A 40 21.80 -1.48 17.78
C TYR A 40 21.12 -0.14 17.61
N ALA A 41 19.92 -0.15 17.04
CA ALA A 41 19.11 1.05 16.89
C ALA A 41 17.64 0.73 17.16
N ASP A 42 16.96 1.62 17.86
CA ASP A 42 15.53 1.55 18.14
C ASP A 42 15.06 0.24 18.78
N GLY A 43 15.84 -0.34 19.68
CA GLY A 43 15.52 -1.59 20.36
C GLY A 43 15.79 -2.85 19.56
N ILE A 44 16.36 -2.75 18.36
CA ILE A 44 16.64 -3.87 17.44
C ILE A 44 18.12 -3.95 17.12
N ASN A 45 18.65 -5.17 17.07
CA ASN A 45 19.99 -5.43 16.52
C ASN A 45 19.89 -5.59 15.01
N TRP A 46 20.51 -4.68 14.28
CA TRP A 46 20.59 -4.69 12.83
C TRP A 46 21.91 -5.31 12.36
N ASN A 47 21.85 -6.21 11.42
CA ASN A 47 23.00 -6.62 10.65
C ASN A 47 23.10 -5.72 9.43
N ILE A 48 24.15 -4.91 9.38
CA ILE A 48 24.45 -4.10 8.18
C ILE A 48 25.12 -5.03 7.17
N VAL A 49 24.45 -5.23 6.05
CA VAL A 49 24.84 -6.21 5.02
C VAL A 49 25.26 -5.47 3.77
N THR A 50 26.32 -5.96 3.13
CA THR A 50 26.67 -5.62 1.75
C THR A 50 26.45 -6.83 0.86
N GLY A 51 26.29 -6.60 -0.43
CA GLY A 51 26.07 -7.65 -1.44
C GLY A 51 25.58 -7.04 -2.75
N ASP A 52 25.45 -7.91 -3.75
CA ASP A 52 24.93 -7.52 -5.07
C ASP A 52 23.41 -7.79 -5.12
N ASN A 53 22.71 -6.98 -5.92
CA ASN A 53 21.26 -7.15 -6.15
C ASN A 53 20.43 -7.27 -4.86
N LEU A 54 20.76 -6.48 -3.84
CA LEU A 54 20.05 -6.50 -2.57
C LEU A 54 18.61 -6.00 -2.76
N ILE A 55 17.65 -6.82 -2.32
CA ILE A 55 16.22 -6.51 -2.39
C ILE A 55 15.66 -6.53 -0.98
N THR A 56 15.04 -5.45 -0.58
CA THR A 56 14.38 -5.30 0.71
C THR A 56 12.92 -5.79 0.67
N ARG A 57 12.32 -5.98 1.84
CA ARG A 57 10.86 -6.22 1.95
C ARG A 57 10.06 -5.10 1.32
N MET A 58 10.50 -3.84 1.48
CA MET A 58 9.86 -2.68 0.86
C MET A 58 9.95 -2.71 -0.66
N ASP A 59 11.07 -3.18 -1.23
CA ASP A 59 11.19 -3.33 -2.68
C ASP A 59 10.21 -4.38 -3.21
N GLU A 60 10.07 -5.52 -2.53
CA GLU A 60 9.09 -6.54 -2.92
C GLU A 60 7.64 -6.06 -2.79
N LEU A 61 7.33 -5.32 -1.72
CA LEU A 61 6.02 -4.71 -1.54
C LEU A 61 5.70 -3.75 -2.68
N ASN A 62 6.64 -2.85 -3.00
CA ASN A 62 6.47 -1.90 -4.10
C ASN A 62 6.33 -2.61 -5.46
N ALA A 63 7.11 -3.67 -5.71
CA ALA A 63 6.97 -4.46 -6.93
C ALA A 63 5.58 -5.11 -7.05
N GLY A 64 5.05 -5.64 -5.95
CA GLY A 64 3.69 -6.19 -5.88
C GLY A 64 2.61 -5.13 -6.13
N LEU A 65 2.75 -3.96 -5.51
CA LEU A 65 1.82 -2.83 -5.71
C LEU A 65 1.83 -2.35 -7.16
N GLN A 66 3.01 -2.19 -7.76
CA GLN A 66 3.17 -1.80 -9.16
C GLN A 66 2.54 -2.81 -10.11
N ARG A 67 2.74 -4.10 -9.85
CA ARG A 67 2.12 -5.16 -10.64
C ARG A 67 0.59 -5.10 -10.56
N PHE A 68 0.03 -4.96 -9.36
CA PHE A 68 -1.41 -4.81 -9.18
C PHE A 68 -1.96 -3.60 -9.95
N ILE A 69 -1.29 -2.44 -9.86
CA ILE A 69 -1.70 -1.24 -10.61
C ILE A 69 -1.67 -1.50 -12.12
N SER A 70 -0.61 -2.12 -12.62
CA SER A 70 -0.47 -2.46 -14.05
C SER A 70 -1.56 -3.42 -14.52
N ASP A 71 -1.89 -4.43 -13.72
CA ASP A 71 -2.93 -5.40 -14.05
C ASP A 71 -4.31 -4.74 -14.13
N ILE A 72 -4.64 -3.82 -13.19
CA ILE A 72 -5.88 -3.03 -13.25
C ILE A 72 -5.90 -2.12 -14.48
N LEU A 73 -4.79 -1.45 -14.80
CA LEU A 73 -4.71 -0.57 -15.96
C LEU A 73 -4.86 -1.33 -17.30
N ALA A 74 -4.42 -2.57 -17.35
CA ALA A 74 -4.52 -3.44 -18.54
C ALA A 74 -5.92 -4.02 -18.75
N ASP A 75 -6.75 -4.09 -17.70
CA ASP A 75 -8.09 -4.68 -17.77
C ASP A 75 -9.17 -3.57 -17.81
N PRO A 76 -9.89 -3.42 -18.95
CA PRO A 76 -10.94 -2.39 -19.07
C PRO A 76 -12.08 -2.54 -18.07
N LEU A 77 -12.44 -3.76 -17.66
CA LEU A 77 -13.50 -4.00 -16.68
C LEU A 77 -13.02 -3.66 -15.27
N ALA A 78 -11.80 -4.07 -14.91
CA ALA A 78 -11.19 -3.75 -13.63
C ALA A 78 -11.05 -2.22 -13.44
N LYS A 79 -10.62 -1.49 -14.47
CA LYS A 79 -10.55 -0.01 -14.44
C LYS A 79 -11.89 0.64 -14.10
N LEU A 80 -13.00 0.02 -14.53
CA LEU A 80 -14.36 0.54 -14.28
C LEU A 80 -14.94 0.09 -12.95
N ALA A 81 -14.54 -1.07 -12.45
CA ALA A 81 -15.14 -1.70 -11.26
C ALA A 81 -14.34 -1.45 -9.98
N VAL A 82 -13.01 -1.41 -10.05
CA VAL A 82 -12.16 -1.37 -8.85
C VAL A 82 -11.89 0.07 -8.40
N ASP A 83 -12.22 0.34 -7.15
CA ASP A 83 -11.82 1.57 -6.44
C ASP A 83 -10.77 1.22 -5.40
N VAL A 84 -9.61 1.85 -5.48
CA VAL A 84 -8.45 1.54 -4.64
C VAL A 84 -8.13 2.69 -3.70
N ALA A 85 -7.87 2.36 -2.44
CA ALA A 85 -7.19 3.23 -1.49
C ALA A 85 -5.89 2.58 -1.03
N VAL A 86 -4.89 3.38 -0.71
CA VAL A 86 -3.63 2.92 -0.15
C VAL A 86 -3.34 3.72 1.12
N MET A 87 -3.21 3.01 2.22
CA MET A 87 -2.81 3.56 3.52
C MET A 87 -1.52 2.88 3.97
N THR A 88 -0.68 3.61 4.64
CA THR A 88 0.53 3.08 5.27
C THR A 88 0.45 3.25 6.77
N PHE A 89 1.12 2.38 7.50
CA PHE A 89 1.24 2.48 8.94
C PHE A 89 2.67 2.19 9.40
N ALA A 90 3.08 2.93 10.41
CA ALA A 90 4.26 2.77 11.22
C ALA A 90 3.92 3.36 12.60
N GLN A 91 4.65 4.33 13.12
CA GLN A 91 4.26 5.12 14.28
C GLN A 91 3.02 5.99 14.01
N THR A 92 2.79 6.36 12.76
CA THR A 92 1.59 7.07 12.31
C THR A 92 0.91 6.30 11.18
N VAL A 93 -0.38 6.59 11.00
CA VAL A 93 -1.16 6.08 9.87
C VAL A 93 -1.32 7.20 8.85
N ALA A 94 -1.00 6.95 7.60
CA ALA A 94 -1.08 7.92 6.53
C ALA A 94 -1.87 7.38 5.33
N THR A 95 -2.64 8.24 4.69
CA THR A 95 -3.28 7.94 3.41
C THR A 95 -2.36 8.37 2.28
N VAL A 96 -1.91 7.41 1.49
CA VAL A 96 -1.05 7.63 0.32
C VAL A 96 -1.90 7.86 -0.94
N LYS A 97 -3.00 7.13 -1.04
CA LYS A 97 -4.00 7.28 -2.10
C LYS A 97 -5.40 7.15 -1.50
N GLU A 98 -6.23 8.17 -1.69
CA GLU A 98 -7.64 8.11 -1.34
C GLU A 98 -8.42 7.17 -2.27
N PHE A 99 -9.58 6.68 -1.81
CA PHE A 99 -10.44 5.83 -2.63
C PHE A 99 -10.78 6.46 -3.97
N GLY A 100 -10.51 5.73 -5.03
CA GLY A 100 -10.86 6.11 -6.40
C GLY A 100 -10.36 5.07 -7.41
N PRO A 101 -10.74 5.24 -8.68
CA PRO A 101 -10.23 4.38 -9.74
C PRO A 101 -8.72 4.52 -9.88
N ILE A 102 -8.07 3.47 -10.33
CA ILE A 102 -6.66 3.50 -10.72
C ILE A 102 -6.53 4.27 -12.04
N ARG A 103 -5.57 5.18 -12.10
CA ARG A 103 -5.26 6.01 -13.27
C ARG A 103 -3.81 5.83 -13.69
N GLU A 104 -3.47 6.24 -14.89
CA GLU A 104 -2.08 6.23 -15.40
C GLU A 104 -1.12 7.01 -14.48
N SER A 105 -1.61 8.08 -13.82
CA SER A 105 -0.85 8.84 -12.84
C SER A 105 -0.46 8.02 -11.59
N ASP A 106 -1.16 6.93 -11.30
CA ASP A 106 -0.87 6.05 -10.16
C ASP A 106 0.25 5.02 -10.49
N ALA A 107 0.64 4.91 -11.76
CA ALA A 107 1.67 3.94 -12.19
C ALA A 107 3.03 4.15 -11.52
N GLY A 108 3.32 5.36 -11.02
CA GLY A 108 4.54 5.68 -10.26
C GLY A 108 4.38 5.62 -8.74
N LEU A 109 3.24 5.16 -8.22
CA LEU A 109 2.99 5.11 -6.78
C LEU A 109 4.00 4.21 -6.08
N LYS A 110 4.76 4.76 -5.14
CA LYS A 110 5.80 4.06 -4.39
C LYS A 110 5.70 4.39 -2.90
N ILE A 111 5.84 3.36 -2.08
CA ILE A 111 5.87 3.48 -0.62
C ILE A 111 7.33 3.55 -0.16
N SER A 112 7.60 4.44 0.78
CA SER A 112 8.90 4.55 1.45
C SER A 112 8.79 4.10 2.90
N THR A 113 9.86 3.54 3.43
CA THR A 113 9.93 3.20 4.86
C THR A 113 10.05 4.47 5.70
N SER A 114 9.40 4.45 6.85
CA SER A 114 9.66 5.43 7.90
C SER A 114 10.95 5.07 8.66
N GLN A 115 11.52 6.04 9.37
CA GLN A 115 12.68 5.80 10.24
C GLN A 115 12.26 5.19 11.61
N GLU A 116 10.96 4.99 11.81
CA GLU A 116 10.37 4.66 13.11
C GLU A 116 10.04 3.17 13.19
N ASN A 117 10.27 2.59 14.37
CA ASN A 117 10.07 1.15 14.61
C ASN A 117 8.74 0.79 15.25
N GLU A 118 7.98 1.75 15.76
CA GLU A 118 6.68 1.47 16.31
C GLU A 118 5.68 1.16 15.21
N THR A 119 4.86 0.14 15.46
CA THR A 119 3.85 -0.33 14.50
C THR A 119 2.48 -0.29 15.14
N LEU A 120 1.70 0.74 14.85
CA LEU A 120 0.33 0.90 15.36
C LEU A 120 -0.70 0.11 14.55
N LEU A 121 -0.49 -1.20 14.39
CA LEU A 121 -1.33 -2.06 13.56
C LEU A 121 -2.82 -2.01 13.96
N GLY A 122 -3.13 -2.09 15.26
CA GLY A 122 -4.52 -2.08 15.73
C GLY A 122 -5.26 -0.81 15.30
N LYS A 123 -4.65 0.36 15.58
CA LYS A 123 -5.21 1.65 15.16
C LYS A 123 -5.30 1.79 13.65
N ALA A 124 -4.32 1.27 12.92
CA ALA A 124 -4.31 1.31 11.46
C ALA A 124 -5.48 0.49 10.88
N VAL A 125 -5.75 -0.70 11.43
CA VAL A 125 -6.90 -1.52 11.03
C VAL A 125 -8.22 -0.82 11.32
N GLU A 126 -8.39 -0.21 12.49
CA GLU A 126 -9.60 0.55 12.83
C GLU A 126 -9.85 1.69 11.83
N LEU A 127 -8.81 2.47 11.50
CA LEU A 127 -8.92 3.55 10.53
C LEU A 127 -9.20 3.04 9.13
N ALA A 128 -8.56 1.96 8.69
CA ALA A 128 -8.81 1.35 7.39
C ALA A 128 -10.26 0.85 7.24
N LEU A 129 -10.81 0.22 8.28
CA LEU A 129 -12.20 -0.21 8.31
C LEU A 129 -13.16 0.99 8.27
N ALA A 130 -12.85 2.06 8.99
CA ALA A 130 -13.65 3.30 8.95
C ALA A 130 -13.66 3.93 7.55
N GLU A 131 -12.53 3.93 6.84
CA GLU A 131 -12.42 4.41 5.46
C GLU A 131 -13.25 3.54 4.49
N LEU A 132 -13.18 2.21 4.61
CA LEU A 132 -14.01 1.30 3.82
C LEU A 132 -15.51 1.54 4.06
N ASP A 133 -15.93 1.70 5.30
CA ASP A 133 -17.33 2.00 5.64
C ASP A 133 -17.76 3.36 5.10
N SER A 134 -16.91 4.36 5.16
CA SER A 134 -17.16 5.67 4.57
C SER A 134 -17.35 5.57 3.06
N ARG A 135 -16.50 4.78 2.38
CA ARG A 135 -16.62 4.55 0.94
C ARG A 135 -17.91 3.84 0.58
N LYS A 136 -18.29 2.79 1.31
CA LYS A 136 -19.55 2.07 1.13
C LYS A 136 -20.78 2.98 1.36
N ARG A 137 -20.73 3.87 2.35
CA ARG A 137 -21.79 4.89 2.56
C ARG A 137 -21.90 5.82 1.36
N THR A 138 -20.76 6.23 0.77
CA THR A 138 -20.72 7.06 -0.42
C THR A 138 -21.38 6.37 -1.61
N TYR A 139 -21.12 5.08 -1.82
CA TYR A 139 -21.79 4.28 -2.87
C TYR A 139 -23.31 4.26 -2.67
N ARG A 140 -23.77 3.92 -1.47
CA ARG A 140 -25.21 3.88 -1.14
C ARG A 140 -25.88 5.24 -1.40
N LYS A 141 -25.25 6.34 -0.97
CA LYS A 141 -25.77 7.70 -1.20
C LYS A 141 -25.94 8.04 -2.67
N HIS A 142 -25.15 7.46 -3.54
CA HIS A 142 -25.19 7.72 -4.98
C HIS A 142 -25.86 6.60 -5.79
N GLY A 143 -26.47 5.62 -5.13
CA GLY A 143 -27.14 4.50 -5.79
C GLY A 143 -26.18 3.59 -6.57
N VAL A 144 -24.91 3.51 -6.14
CA VAL A 144 -23.92 2.65 -6.77
C VAL A 144 -23.89 1.30 -6.06
N GLU A 145 -24.05 0.23 -6.82
CA GLU A 145 -23.88 -1.14 -6.31
C GLU A 145 -22.41 -1.42 -5.98
N TYR A 146 -22.17 -2.27 -4.99
CA TYR A 146 -20.82 -2.66 -4.60
C TYR A 146 -20.80 -4.08 -3.98
N TYR A 147 -19.64 -4.72 -4.02
CA TYR A 147 -19.34 -6.02 -3.44
C TYR A 147 -18.80 -5.93 -2.02
#